data_74e68c06c184bf59f0f169991162e6c0
#
_entry.id   74e68c06c184bf59f0f169991162e6c0
#
_cell.length_a   1.000
_cell.length_b   1.000
_cell.length_c   1.000
_cell.angle_alpha   90.00
_cell.angle_beta   90.00
_cell.angle_gamma   90.00
#
_symmetry.space_group_name_H-M   'P 1'
#
loop_
_entity.id
_entity.type
_entity.pdbx_description
1 polymer ?
#
loop_
_entity_poly.entity_id
_entity_poly.type
_entity_poly.pdbx_seq_one_letter_code
_entity_poly.pdbx_strand_id
1 'polypeptide(L)'
;MGEGLIFVRTGGRTPWLLGLCLVLVLVALAGCGGQDQAQSAAETNPTPSEEERWAAAVKDAVFSEDEEVLELVCLTRDDPQVIWDEAGQRVLLVTWHDYDEPCQPGQALSARHAEIWATSLGEMVDWYRTNGGGVTDWDLRFAQLLGVPNDGSYTRFTAFWVDPDQVIRPAYVTDVTAQMDNSYDLITDPAYREWFDGNIIASYFSGEYPWTRLGYTYDWSGGESEYGLTEFLVAGGSETEIAFTETTQDFVAWLSQQGKETET
;
A
#
# COMPACT_ATOMS: atom_id res chain seq x y z
N MET A 1 -30.73 2.15 16.01
CA MET A 1 -30.84 0.78 16.53
C MET A 1 -30.50 -0.15 15.39
N GLY A 2 -29.30 -0.65 15.36
CA GLY A 2 -28.80 -1.60 14.35
C GLY A 2 -27.73 -2.43 15.02
N GLU A 3 -28.00 -3.70 15.19
CA GLU A 3 -27.21 -4.63 15.97
C GLU A 3 -25.94 -5.00 15.21
N GLY A 4 -24.79 -4.78 15.83
CA GLY A 4 -23.51 -5.28 15.35
C GLY A 4 -23.36 -6.77 15.64
N LEU A 5 -23.15 -7.59 14.62
CA LEU A 5 -22.79 -9.00 14.79
C LEU A 5 -21.30 -9.12 15.10
N ILE A 6 -21.00 -9.49 16.36
CA ILE A 6 -19.67 -9.88 16.78
C ILE A 6 -19.50 -11.39 16.49
N PHE A 7 -18.61 -11.76 15.59
CA PHE A 7 -18.18 -13.14 15.43
C PHE A 7 -16.98 -13.42 16.35
N VAL A 8 -17.26 -14.11 17.47
CA VAL A 8 -16.22 -14.70 18.34
C VAL A 8 -15.90 -16.09 17.83
N ARG A 9 -14.70 -16.32 17.35
CA ARG A 9 -14.19 -17.65 17.02
C ARG A 9 -13.24 -18.10 18.12
N THR A 10 -13.68 -19.06 18.92
CA THR A 10 -12.88 -19.73 19.95
C THR A 10 -11.97 -20.77 19.30
N GLY A 11 -10.66 -20.55 19.33
CA GLY A 11 -9.64 -21.51 18.93
C GLY A 11 -8.83 -22.00 20.12
N GLY A 12 -8.80 -23.31 20.33
CA GLY A 12 -8.28 -23.98 21.52
C GLY A 12 -6.76 -23.89 21.67
N ARG A 13 -6.36 -23.75 22.93
CA ARG A 13 -4.97 -23.81 23.41
C ARG A 13 -4.49 -25.26 23.50
N THR A 14 -3.35 -25.55 22.92
CA THR A 14 -2.51 -26.70 23.29
C THR A 14 -1.21 -26.19 23.89
N PRO A 15 -0.77 -26.69 25.07
CA PRO A 15 0.48 -26.26 25.68
C PRO A 15 1.66 -27.07 25.15
N TRP A 16 2.69 -26.39 24.66
CA TRP A 16 3.98 -27.02 24.35
C TRP A 16 4.95 -26.82 25.49
N LEU A 17 5.46 -27.97 25.96
CA LEU A 17 6.40 -28.18 27.04
C LEU A 17 7.79 -27.59 26.71
N LEU A 18 8.35 -26.92 27.71
CA LEU A 18 9.75 -26.50 27.82
C LEU A 18 10.69 -27.71 27.73
N GLY A 19 11.56 -27.75 26.73
CA GLY A 19 12.71 -28.63 26.63
C GLY A 19 14.00 -27.83 26.75
N LEU A 20 14.59 -27.82 27.94
CA LEU A 20 15.90 -27.23 28.25
C LEU A 20 16.98 -28.21 27.83
N CYS A 21 17.70 -27.97 26.71
CA CYS A 21 18.92 -28.73 26.39
C CYS A 21 20.17 -27.90 26.72
N LEU A 22 20.84 -28.32 27.80
CA LEU A 22 22.15 -27.84 28.21
C LEU A 22 23.18 -28.56 27.38
N VAL A 23 23.95 -27.88 26.51
CA VAL A 23 25.10 -28.46 25.79
C VAL A 23 26.38 -27.95 26.42
N LEU A 24 27.11 -28.90 27.07
CA LEU A 24 28.45 -28.71 27.60
C LEU A 24 29.45 -28.72 26.42
N VAL A 25 30.23 -27.66 26.27
CA VAL A 25 31.36 -27.60 25.32
C VAL A 25 32.62 -28.05 26.03
N LEU A 26 33.14 -29.20 25.59
CA LEU A 26 34.50 -29.67 25.94
C LEU A 26 35.52 -29.11 24.92
N VAL A 27 36.44 -28.30 25.39
CA VAL A 27 37.59 -27.81 24.63
C VAL A 27 38.70 -28.88 24.69
N ALA A 28 39.06 -29.40 23.51
CA ALA A 28 40.31 -30.19 23.35
C ALA A 28 41.27 -29.40 22.46
N LEU A 29 42.41 -29.00 23.04
CA LEU A 29 43.57 -28.42 22.36
C LEU A 29 44.50 -29.54 21.86
N ALA A 30 44.76 -29.57 20.56
CA ALA A 30 45.97 -30.12 19.92
C ALA A 30 45.97 -29.73 18.44
N GLY A 31 46.77 -28.96 17.92
CA GLY A 31 48.14 -28.92 17.60
C GLY A 31 48.43 -29.20 16.13
N CYS A 32 49.06 -28.21 15.43
CA CYS A 32 49.91 -28.27 14.24
C CYS A 32 49.34 -28.41 12.82
N GLY A 33 49.47 -27.31 12.07
CA GLY A 33 50.12 -27.30 10.75
C GLY A 33 49.26 -27.63 9.53
N GLY A 34 48.81 -26.62 8.83
CA GLY A 34 48.27 -26.73 7.49
C GLY A 34 47.73 -25.36 7.05
N GLN A 35 48.46 -24.69 6.15
CA GLN A 35 47.91 -23.51 5.44
C GLN A 35 46.90 -24.00 4.41
N ASP A 36 45.68 -24.13 4.80
CA ASP A 36 44.57 -24.17 3.87
C ASP A 36 43.96 -22.76 3.81
N GLN A 37 44.05 -22.17 2.63
CA GLN A 37 43.30 -20.98 2.26
C GLN A 37 41.83 -21.34 2.38
N ALA A 38 41.23 -21.05 3.52
CA ALA A 38 39.77 -20.99 3.64
C ALA A 38 39.31 -19.86 2.73
N GLN A 39 38.89 -20.21 1.52
CA GLN A 39 37.95 -19.37 0.74
C GLN A 39 36.76 -19.14 1.63
N SER A 40 36.68 -17.92 2.17
CA SER A 40 35.46 -17.40 2.75
C SER A 40 34.40 -17.41 1.62
N ALA A 41 33.62 -18.48 1.57
CA ALA A 41 32.39 -18.45 0.83
C ALA A 41 31.58 -17.32 1.48
N ALA A 42 31.41 -16.23 0.78
CA ALA A 42 30.43 -15.22 1.15
C ALA A 42 29.09 -15.97 1.28
N GLU A 43 28.59 -16.11 2.50
CA GLU A 43 27.22 -16.57 2.74
C GLU A 43 26.33 -15.57 2.04
N THR A 44 25.87 -15.91 0.84
CA THR A 44 24.79 -15.17 0.20
C THR A 44 23.56 -15.45 1.05
N ASN A 45 23.17 -14.47 1.86
CA ASN A 45 21.87 -14.53 2.51
C ASN A 45 20.82 -14.82 1.42
N PRO A 46 19.96 -15.82 1.61
CA PRO A 46 18.91 -16.10 0.64
C PRO A 46 18.05 -14.85 0.48
N THR A 47 17.64 -14.55 -0.75
CA THR A 47 16.69 -13.48 -1.01
C THR A 47 15.40 -13.79 -0.22
N PRO A 48 14.87 -12.83 0.57
CA PRO A 48 13.66 -13.04 1.34
C PRO A 48 12.49 -13.50 0.43
N SER A 49 11.68 -14.43 0.92
CA SER A 49 10.45 -14.85 0.25
C SER A 49 9.44 -13.69 0.20
N GLU A 50 8.39 -13.86 -0.60
CA GLU A 50 7.29 -12.90 -0.67
C GLU A 50 6.60 -12.73 0.70
N GLU A 51 6.32 -13.84 1.39
CA GLU A 51 5.74 -13.84 2.74
C GLU A 51 6.65 -13.13 3.76
N GLU A 52 7.96 -13.34 3.70
CA GLU A 52 8.91 -12.66 4.58
C GLU A 52 8.97 -11.15 4.32
N ARG A 53 8.91 -10.72 3.05
CA ARG A 53 8.85 -9.29 2.70
C ARG A 53 7.56 -8.65 3.17
N TRP A 54 6.41 -9.31 2.95
CA TRP A 54 5.12 -8.84 3.45
C TRP A 54 5.11 -8.67 4.97
N ALA A 55 5.54 -9.70 5.70
CA ALA A 55 5.60 -9.64 7.17
C ALA A 55 6.57 -8.57 7.68
N ALA A 56 7.69 -8.33 6.97
CA ALA A 56 8.62 -7.26 7.29
C ALA A 56 7.98 -5.89 7.09
N ALA A 57 7.28 -5.65 5.98
CA ALA A 57 6.58 -4.41 5.68
C ALA A 57 5.49 -4.09 6.72
N VAL A 58 4.66 -5.07 7.09
CA VAL A 58 3.65 -4.88 8.13
C VAL A 58 4.28 -4.51 9.47
N LYS A 59 5.40 -5.14 9.83
CA LYS A 59 6.11 -4.85 11.07
C LYS A 59 6.76 -3.47 11.07
N ASP A 60 7.33 -3.07 9.96
CA ASP A 60 7.99 -1.79 9.75
C ASP A 60 6.99 -0.64 9.84
N ALA A 61 5.90 -0.72 9.12
CA ALA A 61 4.83 0.27 9.11
C ALA A 61 4.15 0.53 10.48
N VAL A 62 4.42 -0.29 11.51
CA VAL A 62 3.91 -0.03 12.88
C VAL A 62 4.48 1.25 13.46
N PHE A 63 5.70 1.61 13.08
CA PHE A 63 6.37 2.83 13.53
C PHE A 63 6.66 3.71 12.32
N SER A 64 6.29 4.97 12.39
CA SER A 64 6.66 5.96 11.37
C SER A 64 7.85 6.76 11.89
N GLU A 65 8.92 6.81 11.12
CA GLU A 65 10.11 7.58 11.39
C GLU A 65 10.08 8.94 10.66
N ASP A 66 10.88 9.90 11.15
CA ASP A 66 10.93 11.25 10.53
C ASP A 66 11.50 11.19 9.09
N GLU A 67 12.38 10.25 8.82
CA GLU A 67 13.02 10.03 7.51
C GLU A 67 12.04 9.45 6.47
N GLU A 68 10.92 8.88 6.92
CA GLU A 68 9.85 8.33 6.07
C GLU A 68 8.81 9.38 5.66
N VAL A 69 8.90 10.60 6.20
CA VAL A 69 8.06 11.73 5.77
C VAL A 69 8.55 12.21 4.41
N LEU A 70 7.92 11.75 3.35
CA LEU A 70 8.30 12.01 1.97
C LEU A 70 7.38 13.01 1.29
N GLU A 71 7.82 13.54 0.13
CA GLU A 71 7.01 14.44 -0.69
C GLU A 71 5.84 13.66 -1.31
N LEU A 72 4.63 14.22 -1.20
CA LEU A 72 3.39 13.60 -1.66
C LEU A 72 2.78 14.39 -2.81
N VAL A 73 2.02 13.71 -3.67
CA VAL A 73 1.12 14.38 -4.61
C VAL A 73 0.08 15.18 -3.83
N CYS A 74 -0.02 16.47 -4.12
CA CYS A 74 -1.02 17.36 -3.56
C CYS A 74 -2.12 17.63 -4.59
N LEU A 75 -3.40 17.49 -4.20
CA LEU A 75 -4.53 17.74 -5.11
C LEU A 75 -4.68 19.25 -5.41
N THR A 76 -3.64 19.82 -5.99
CA THR A 76 -3.56 21.23 -6.40
C THR A 76 -3.42 21.34 -7.93
N ARG A 77 -3.64 22.55 -8.45
CA ARG A 77 -3.50 22.81 -9.89
C ARG A 77 -2.07 22.80 -10.39
N ASP A 78 -1.14 23.06 -9.48
CA ASP A 78 0.27 23.17 -9.81
C ASP A 78 0.98 21.82 -9.78
N ASP A 79 0.34 20.79 -9.22
CA ASP A 79 0.91 19.44 -9.18
C ASP A 79 0.69 18.73 -10.53
N PRO A 80 1.77 18.40 -11.27
CA PRO A 80 1.66 17.80 -12.61
C PRO A 80 1.12 16.37 -12.61
N GLN A 81 1.11 15.72 -11.45
CA GLN A 81 0.61 14.35 -11.29
C GLN A 81 -0.90 14.31 -10.96
N VAL A 82 -1.57 15.46 -10.95
CA VAL A 82 -3.01 15.55 -10.73
C VAL A 82 -3.73 15.85 -12.05
N ILE A 83 -4.56 14.92 -12.47
CA ILE A 83 -5.38 15.08 -13.69
C ILE A 83 -6.71 15.69 -13.28
N TRP A 84 -7.04 16.85 -13.85
CA TRP A 84 -8.29 17.56 -13.65
C TRP A 84 -9.25 17.35 -14.81
N ASP A 85 -10.55 17.34 -14.53
CA ASP A 85 -11.57 17.36 -15.60
C ASP A 85 -11.54 18.71 -16.37
N GLU A 86 -12.23 18.77 -17.53
CA GLU A 86 -12.25 19.96 -18.38
C GLU A 86 -12.78 21.21 -17.66
N ALA A 87 -13.71 21.04 -16.73
CA ALA A 87 -14.23 22.13 -15.89
C ALA A 87 -13.26 22.52 -14.79
N GLY A 88 -12.30 21.67 -14.51
CA GLY A 88 -11.34 21.81 -13.44
C GLY A 88 -11.96 21.73 -12.04
N GLN A 89 -12.97 20.92 -11.87
CA GLN A 89 -13.70 20.77 -10.62
C GLN A 89 -13.43 19.44 -9.94
N ARG A 90 -13.09 18.42 -10.74
CA ARG A 90 -12.86 17.06 -10.24
C ARG A 90 -11.47 16.57 -10.61
N VAL A 91 -10.93 15.73 -9.75
CA VAL A 91 -9.65 15.03 -9.96
C VAL A 91 -9.89 13.59 -10.36
N LEU A 92 -8.96 13.02 -11.12
CA LEU A 92 -9.01 11.63 -11.56
C LEU A 92 -8.17 10.75 -10.65
N LEU A 93 -8.83 9.93 -9.85
CA LEU A 93 -8.22 8.93 -8.99
C LEU A 93 -8.40 7.52 -9.58
N VAL A 94 -7.62 6.57 -9.10
CA VAL A 94 -7.70 5.16 -9.50
C VAL A 94 -7.65 4.25 -8.28
N THR A 95 -8.48 3.20 -8.27
CA THR A 95 -8.50 2.15 -7.25
C THR A 95 -8.33 0.79 -7.89
N TRP A 96 -7.56 -0.10 -7.24
CA TRP A 96 -7.47 -1.52 -7.59
C TRP A 96 -8.39 -2.31 -6.67
N HIS A 97 -9.24 -3.18 -7.20
CA HIS A 97 -10.35 -3.76 -6.43
C HIS A 97 -10.80 -5.13 -6.94
N ASP A 98 -11.64 -5.77 -6.15
CA ASP A 98 -12.29 -7.07 -6.40
C ASP A 98 -13.82 -6.96 -6.67
N TYR A 99 -14.34 -5.75 -6.90
CA TYR A 99 -15.80 -5.55 -7.02
C TYR A 99 -16.40 -6.36 -8.14
N ASP A 100 -17.39 -7.18 -7.80
CA ASP A 100 -18.13 -8.02 -8.76
C ASP A 100 -19.08 -7.23 -9.68
N GLU A 101 -19.36 -5.97 -9.35
CA GLU A 101 -20.30 -5.14 -10.10
C GLU A 101 -19.67 -4.56 -11.36
N PRO A 102 -20.44 -4.50 -12.46
CA PRO A 102 -19.97 -3.85 -13.66
C PRO A 102 -19.82 -2.33 -13.40
N CYS A 103 -18.57 -1.89 -13.26
CA CYS A 103 -18.21 -0.48 -13.15
C CYS A 103 -18.20 0.11 -14.56
N GLN A 104 -19.33 0.67 -15.01
CA GLN A 104 -19.47 1.24 -16.35
C GLN A 104 -19.14 2.73 -16.36
N PRO A 105 -18.48 3.25 -17.40
CA PRO A 105 -18.23 4.69 -17.57
C PRO A 105 -19.52 5.52 -17.43
N GLY A 106 -19.41 6.66 -16.73
CA GLY A 106 -20.52 7.56 -16.47
C GLY A 106 -21.44 7.15 -15.30
N GLN A 107 -21.22 5.97 -14.72
CA GLN A 107 -21.92 5.57 -13.49
C GLN A 107 -21.15 6.03 -12.25
N ALA A 108 -21.85 6.18 -11.13
CA ALA A 108 -21.20 6.35 -9.84
C ALA A 108 -20.46 5.06 -9.46
N LEU A 109 -19.25 5.17 -8.93
CA LEU A 109 -18.60 4.04 -8.26
C LEU A 109 -19.41 3.77 -7.00
N SER A 110 -20.02 2.59 -6.94
CA SER A 110 -21.07 2.31 -5.96
C SER A 110 -20.57 2.44 -4.52
N ALA A 111 -21.30 3.22 -3.73
CA ALA A 111 -21.09 3.42 -2.30
C ALA A 111 -21.45 2.20 -1.43
N ARG A 112 -21.42 0.97 -1.95
CA ARG A 112 -21.53 -0.24 -1.12
C ARG A 112 -20.35 -0.39 -0.18
N HIS A 113 -19.24 0.21 -0.55
CA HIS A 113 -18.05 0.30 0.30
C HIS A 113 -18.17 1.60 1.10
N ALA A 114 -17.97 1.52 2.40
CA ALA A 114 -18.03 2.69 3.27
C ALA A 114 -17.01 3.77 2.83
N GLU A 115 -15.92 3.34 2.19
CA GLU A 115 -14.78 4.17 1.80
C GLU A 115 -14.11 3.57 0.55
N ILE A 116 -13.49 4.44 -0.29
CA ILE A 116 -12.70 4.03 -1.45
C ILE A 116 -11.26 4.48 -1.23
N TRP A 117 -10.36 3.51 -1.08
CA TRP A 117 -8.91 3.76 -1.07
C TRP A 117 -8.43 3.88 -2.51
N ALA A 118 -7.70 4.94 -2.82
CA ALA A 118 -7.31 5.27 -4.18
C ALA A 118 -5.97 6.01 -4.22
N THR A 119 -5.39 6.10 -5.42
CA THR A 119 -4.17 6.86 -5.71
C THR A 119 -4.44 7.84 -6.86
N SER A 120 -3.54 8.82 -7.10
CA SER A 120 -3.63 9.66 -8.30
C SER A 120 -3.33 8.83 -9.56
N LEU A 121 -4.19 8.93 -10.57
CA LEU A 121 -3.93 8.25 -11.85
C LEU A 121 -2.69 8.83 -12.55
N GLY A 122 -2.42 10.13 -12.41
CA GLY A 122 -1.22 10.74 -13.00
C GLY A 122 0.06 10.23 -12.36
N GLU A 123 0.09 10.09 -11.03
CA GLU A 123 1.23 9.50 -10.32
C GLU A 123 1.45 8.03 -10.73
N MET A 124 0.38 7.25 -10.85
CA MET A 124 0.44 5.85 -11.35
C MET A 124 1.05 5.78 -12.75
N VAL A 125 0.66 6.68 -13.65
CA VAL A 125 1.22 6.76 -15.00
C VAL A 125 2.71 7.08 -14.97
N ASP A 126 3.14 8.04 -14.16
CA ASP A 126 4.55 8.43 -14.04
C ASP A 126 5.38 7.33 -13.39
N TRP A 127 4.83 6.69 -12.37
CA TRP A 127 5.46 5.52 -11.76
C TRP A 127 5.66 4.39 -12.80
N TYR A 128 4.63 4.08 -13.59
CA TYR A 128 4.72 3.05 -14.63
C TYR A 128 5.79 3.38 -15.67
N ARG A 129 5.90 4.62 -16.12
CA ARG A 129 6.92 5.06 -17.09
C ARG A 129 8.34 4.79 -16.59
N THR A 130 8.55 4.98 -15.29
CA THR A 130 9.88 4.83 -14.67
C THR A 130 10.17 3.38 -14.30
N ASN A 131 9.18 2.63 -13.78
CA ASN A 131 9.38 1.37 -13.10
C ASN A 131 8.76 0.15 -13.83
N GLY A 132 7.98 0.37 -14.90
CA GLY A 132 7.26 -0.70 -15.59
C GLY A 132 8.16 -1.60 -16.46
N GLY A 133 9.40 -1.17 -16.74
CA GLY A 133 10.33 -1.93 -17.58
C GLY A 133 10.78 -3.24 -16.92
N GLY A 134 10.53 -4.38 -17.61
CA GLY A 134 10.97 -5.69 -17.14
C GLY A 134 10.05 -6.37 -16.13
N VAL A 135 8.97 -5.76 -15.74
CA VAL A 135 7.95 -6.41 -14.88
C VAL A 135 7.28 -7.54 -15.68
N THR A 136 7.28 -8.75 -15.12
CA THR A 136 6.70 -9.96 -15.73
C THR A 136 5.45 -10.45 -15.02
N ASP A 137 5.29 -10.07 -13.74
CA ASP A 137 4.12 -10.39 -12.91
C ASP A 137 3.52 -9.07 -12.40
N TRP A 138 2.47 -8.63 -13.07
CA TRP A 138 1.83 -7.35 -12.78
C TRP A 138 0.89 -7.42 -11.58
N ASP A 139 0.27 -8.58 -11.31
CA ASP A 139 -0.58 -8.74 -10.14
C ASP A 139 0.27 -8.65 -8.87
N LEU A 140 1.40 -9.35 -8.83
CA LEU A 140 2.37 -9.23 -7.73
C LEU A 140 2.91 -7.79 -7.63
N ARG A 141 3.30 -7.17 -8.75
CA ARG A 141 3.92 -5.84 -8.69
C ARG A 141 2.97 -4.76 -8.21
N PHE A 142 1.70 -4.81 -8.62
CA PHE A 142 0.69 -3.88 -8.10
C PHE A 142 0.33 -4.18 -6.64
N ALA A 143 0.28 -5.44 -6.23
CA ALA A 143 0.12 -5.79 -4.82
C ALA A 143 1.24 -5.16 -3.97
N GLN A 144 2.49 -5.28 -4.43
CA GLN A 144 3.65 -4.66 -3.78
C GLN A 144 3.53 -3.15 -3.71
N LEU A 145 3.29 -2.50 -4.84
CA LEU A 145 3.22 -1.04 -4.96
C LEU A 145 2.11 -0.43 -4.11
N LEU A 146 0.95 -1.09 -4.05
CA LEU A 146 -0.24 -0.59 -3.39
C LEU A 146 -0.40 -1.06 -1.94
N GLY A 147 0.58 -1.77 -1.39
CA GLY A 147 0.57 -2.19 0.01
C GLY A 147 -0.55 -3.18 0.34
N VAL A 148 -0.95 -4.03 -0.62
CA VAL A 148 -1.98 -5.05 -0.42
C VAL A 148 -1.41 -6.47 -0.56
N PRO A 149 -2.06 -7.51 0.00
CA PRO A 149 -1.57 -8.88 -0.14
C PRO A 149 -1.71 -9.39 -1.58
N ASN A 150 -0.76 -10.23 -2.01
CA ASN A 150 -0.83 -10.91 -3.30
C ASN A 150 -1.62 -12.23 -3.16
N ASP A 151 -2.91 -12.14 -2.89
CA ASP A 151 -3.80 -13.30 -2.70
C ASP A 151 -4.73 -13.56 -3.91
N GLY A 152 -4.59 -12.75 -4.98
CA GLY A 152 -5.37 -12.86 -6.21
C GLY A 152 -6.79 -12.30 -6.10
N SER A 153 -7.14 -11.60 -5.03
CA SER A 153 -8.46 -10.98 -4.87
C SER A 153 -8.63 -9.76 -5.76
N TYR A 154 -7.61 -8.92 -5.88
CA TYR A 154 -7.66 -7.69 -6.69
C TYR A 154 -7.45 -8.01 -8.17
N THR A 155 -8.38 -7.63 -9.03
CA THR A 155 -8.36 -8.03 -10.45
C THR A 155 -8.66 -6.91 -11.43
N ARG A 156 -9.11 -5.74 -10.95
CA ARG A 156 -9.56 -4.63 -11.80
C ARG A 156 -9.12 -3.28 -11.26
N PHE A 157 -8.78 -2.40 -12.18
CA PHE A 157 -8.58 -0.98 -11.92
C PHE A 157 -9.80 -0.19 -12.39
N THR A 158 -10.33 0.67 -11.53
CA THR A 158 -11.35 1.66 -11.91
C THR A 158 -10.80 3.06 -11.69
N ALA A 159 -10.72 3.85 -12.76
CA ALA A 159 -10.47 5.27 -12.68
C ALA A 159 -11.79 6.03 -12.58
N PHE A 160 -11.85 7.03 -11.70
CA PHE A 160 -13.07 7.77 -11.42
C PHE A 160 -12.80 9.24 -11.08
N TRP A 161 -13.71 10.09 -11.47
CA TRP A 161 -13.73 11.51 -11.15
C TRP A 161 -14.39 11.74 -9.80
N VAL A 162 -13.78 12.60 -8.97
CA VAL A 162 -14.30 12.99 -7.66
C VAL A 162 -13.94 14.44 -7.37
N ASP A 163 -14.81 15.17 -6.66
CA ASP A 163 -14.52 16.49 -6.12
C ASP A 163 -13.45 16.36 -5.02
N PRO A 164 -12.30 17.09 -5.08
CA PRO A 164 -11.28 17.00 -4.05
C PRO A 164 -11.76 17.37 -2.64
N ASP A 165 -12.84 18.14 -2.50
CA ASP A 165 -13.46 18.42 -1.20
C ASP A 165 -14.09 17.17 -0.53
N GLN A 166 -14.26 16.08 -1.28
CA GLN A 166 -14.76 14.78 -0.79
C GLN A 166 -13.63 13.75 -0.54
N VAL A 167 -12.39 14.19 -0.63
CA VAL A 167 -11.19 13.36 -0.51
C VAL A 167 -10.39 13.81 0.70
N ILE A 168 -9.92 12.86 1.49
CA ILE A 168 -8.94 13.09 2.56
C ILE A 168 -7.70 12.24 2.34
N ARG A 169 -6.61 12.56 2.99
CA ARG A 169 -5.51 11.60 3.20
C ARG A 169 -5.79 10.75 4.44
N PRO A 170 -5.71 9.43 4.33
CA PRO A 170 -5.80 8.54 5.49
C PRO A 170 -4.47 8.53 6.25
N ALA A 171 -4.12 9.65 6.90
CA ALA A 171 -2.80 9.89 7.46
C ALA A 171 -2.84 10.90 8.62
N TYR A 172 -1.69 11.24 9.21
CA TYR A 172 -1.59 12.26 10.26
C TYR A 172 -2.08 13.64 9.80
N VAL A 173 -1.81 14.00 8.54
CA VAL A 173 -2.32 15.22 7.89
C VAL A 173 -3.37 14.83 6.87
N THR A 174 -4.64 15.14 7.14
CA THR A 174 -5.78 14.79 6.27
C THR A 174 -5.96 15.70 5.07
N ASP A 175 -5.36 16.90 5.11
CA ASP A 175 -5.45 17.89 4.03
C ASP A 175 -4.72 17.39 2.77
N VAL A 176 -5.46 17.15 1.70
CA VAL A 176 -4.94 16.64 0.43
C VAL A 176 -4.09 17.65 -0.35
N THR A 177 -4.05 18.91 0.09
CA THR A 177 -3.26 19.99 -0.53
C THR A 177 -1.98 20.31 0.22
N ALA A 178 -1.79 19.73 1.42
CA ALA A 178 -0.63 19.95 2.28
C ALA A 178 0.38 18.80 2.18
N GLN A 179 1.62 19.04 2.51
CA GLN A 179 2.63 18.01 2.73
C GLN A 179 2.44 17.31 4.07
N MET A 180 3.04 16.14 4.22
CA MET A 180 2.91 15.29 5.42
C MET A 180 3.78 15.78 6.59
N ASP A 181 3.34 15.41 7.78
CA ASP A 181 4.06 15.45 9.05
C ASP A 181 3.59 14.20 9.82
N ASN A 182 4.42 13.63 10.69
CA ASN A 182 4.11 12.38 11.42
C ASN A 182 3.66 12.61 12.88
N SER A 183 3.22 13.82 13.22
CA SER A 183 2.78 14.14 14.57
C SER A 183 1.31 13.76 14.79
N TYR A 184 1.06 12.88 15.76
CA TYR A 184 -0.30 12.49 16.17
C TYR A 184 -1.13 13.69 16.71
N ASP A 185 -0.48 14.73 17.23
CA ASP A 185 -1.16 15.92 17.76
C ASP A 185 -1.88 16.73 16.65
N LEU A 186 -1.54 16.49 15.38
CA LEU A 186 -2.21 17.10 14.22
C LEU A 186 -3.61 16.56 13.99
N ILE A 187 -3.92 15.37 14.50
CA ILE A 187 -5.25 14.78 14.42
C ILE A 187 -6.16 15.43 15.46
N THR A 188 -6.76 16.57 15.10
CA THR A 188 -7.57 17.38 16.02
C THR A 188 -9.06 17.05 15.99
N ASP A 189 -9.59 16.50 14.87
CA ASP A 189 -10.98 16.06 14.77
C ASP A 189 -11.21 14.77 15.57
N PRO A 190 -12.13 14.75 16.55
CA PRO A 190 -12.34 13.57 17.38
C PRO A 190 -12.89 12.36 16.63
N ALA A 191 -13.72 12.59 15.59
CA ALA A 191 -14.30 11.48 14.82
C ALA A 191 -13.25 10.84 13.91
N TYR A 192 -12.42 11.67 13.27
CA TYR A 192 -11.30 11.17 12.49
C TYR A 192 -10.27 10.46 13.37
N ARG A 193 -10.00 10.95 14.57
CA ARG A 193 -9.09 10.31 15.52
C ARG A 193 -9.59 8.92 15.92
N GLU A 194 -10.90 8.77 16.21
CA GLU A 194 -11.51 7.47 16.49
C GLU A 194 -11.36 6.50 15.30
N TRP A 195 -11.60 6.99 14.09
CA TRP A 195 -11.39 6.22 12.86
C TRP A 195 -9.91 5.82 12.70
N PHE A 196 -8.98 6.77 12.88
CA PHE A 196 -7.53 6.56 12.73
C PHE A 196 -7.01 5.49 13.71
N ASP A 197 -7.39 5.61 14.99
CA ASP A 197 -7.02 4.64 16.02
C ASP A 197 -7.62 3.25 15.72
N GLY A 198 -8.86 3.21 15.26
CA GLY A 198 -9.52 1.99 14.78
C GLY A 198 -8.80 1.35 13.60
N ASN A 199 -8.33 2.16 12.65
CA ASN A 199 -7.59 1.69 11.49
C ASN A 199 -6.19 1.17 11.85
N ILE A 200 -5.51 1.75 12.86
CA ILE A 200 -4.30 1.18 13.44
C ILE A 200 -4.55 -0.26 13.92
N ILE A 201 -5.65 -0.47 14.67
CA ILE A 201 -5.99 -1.80 15.16
C ILE A 201 -6.32 -2.76 14.01
N ALA A 202 -7.11 -2.29 13.04
CA ALA A 202 -7.49 -3.08 11.87
C ALA A 202 -6.27 -3.46 11.01
N SER A 203 -5.36 -2.53 10.76
CA SER A 203 -4.20 -2.76 9.90
C SER A 203 -3.17 -3.67 10.55
N TYR A 204 -2.74 -3.39 11.79
CA TYR A 204 -1.57 -4.10 12.34
C TYR A 204 -1.90 -5.33 13.19
N PHE A 205 -3.15 -5.46 13.68
CA PHE A 205 -3.52 -6.53 14.62
C PHE A 205 -4.62 -7.46 14.09
N SER A 206 -5.37 -7.04 13.08
CA SER A 206 -6.50 -7.84 12.57
C SER A 206 -6.38 -8.15 11.08
N GLY A 207 -5.93 -7.20 10.27
CA GLY A 207 -5.80 -7.33 8.82
C GLY A 207 -4.38 -7.57 8.35
N GLU A 208 -3.40 -7.17 9.17
CA GLU A 208 -1.97 -7.26 8.85
C GLU A 208 -1.61 -6.53 7.55
N TYR A 209 -2.01 -5.25 7.45
CA TYR A 209 -1.67 -4.37 6.33
C TYR A 209 -0.55 -3.40 6.71
N PRO A 210 0.42 -3.12 5.79
CA PRO A 210 1.50 -2.15 6.01
C PRO A 210 1.02 -0.71 5.77
N TRP A 211 0.06 -0.22 6.56
CA TRP A 211 -0.45 1.15 6.44
C TRP A 211 0.55 2.13 7.03
N THR A 212 1.14 2.99 6.21
CA THR A 212 2.22 3.90 6.63
C THR A 212 1.75 5.01 7.58
N ARG A 213 0.48 5.43 7.49
CA ARG A 213 -0.07 6.64 8.14
C ARG A 213 0.59 7.93 7.65
N LEU A 214 1.48 7.84 6.67
CA LEU A 214 2.25 8.94 6.08
C LEU A 214 1.70 9.39 4.73
N GLY A 215 0.50 8.88 4.33
CA GLY A 215 -0.21 9.33 3.15
C GLY A 215 0.29 8.73 1.85
N TYR A 216 1.02 7.63 1.91
CA TYR A 216 1.40 6.81 0.76
C TYR A 216 1.25 5.32 1.07
N THR A 217 1.09 4.52 0.02
CA THR A 217 1.04 3.06 0.09
C THR A 217 2.45 2.50 0.32
N TYR A 218 2.58 1.45 1.11
CA TYR A 218 3.87 0.80 1.36
C TYR A 218 4.26 -0.14 0.20
N ASP A 219 5.33 0.16 -0.52
CA ASP A 219 5.89 -0.73 -1.55
C ASP A 219 6.76 -1.83 -0.91
N TRP A 220 6.19 -3.02 -0.72
CA TRP A 220 6.86 -4.15 -0.09
C TRP A 220 7.69 -5.02 -1.05
N SER A 221 8.06 -4.51 -2.22
CA SER A 221 8.94 -5.23 -3.17
C SER A 221 10.34 -5.50 -2.63
N GLY A 222 10.77 -4.73 -1.61
CA GLY A 222 12.12 -4.79 -1.04
C GLY A 222 13.13 -3.95 -1.84
N GLY A 223 12.66 -2.88 -2.48
CA GLY A 223 13.48 -1.87 -3.16
C GLY A 223 14.26 -0.96 -2.20
N GLU A 224 14.79 0.14 -2.74
CA GLU A 224 15.53 1.15 -1.95
C GLU A 224 14.62 2.06 -1.12
N SER A 225 13.34 2.13 -1.46
CA SER A 225 12.31 2.95 -0.80
C SER A 225 11.05 2.12 -0.59
N GLU A 226 10.38 2.36 0.50
CA GLU A 226 9.05 1.82 0.82
C GLU A 226 7.92 2.66 0.21
N TYR A 227 8.23 3.82 -0.35
CA TYR A 227 7.24 4.69 -0.98
C TYR A 227 6.63 4.01 -2.20
N GLY A 228 5.33 3.75 -2.12
CA GLY A 228 4.55 3.27 -3.26
C GLY A 228 3.97 4.44 -4.06
N LEU A 229 2.73 4.81 -3.77
CA LEU A 229 2.03 5.96 -4.37
C LEU A 229 1.30 6.75 -3.30
N THR A 230 1.07 8.03 -3.52
CA THR A 230 0.24 8.85 -2.64
C THR A 230 -1.15 8.24 -2.50
N GLU A 231 -1.61 8.09 -1.27
CA GLU A 231 -2.85 7.42 -0.91
C GLU A 231 -3.92 8.42 -0.52
N PHE A 232 -5.12 8.21 -1.04
CA PHE A 232 -6.30 9.01 -0.79
C PHE A 232 -7.46 8.14 -0.34
N LEU A 233 -8.35 8.73 0.46
CA LEU A 233 -9.57 8.09 0.96
C LEU A 233 -10.77 8.95 0.55
N VAL A 234 -11.67 8.34 -0.22
CA VAL A 234 -12.94 8.96 -0.61
C VAL A 234 -14.03 8.42 0.32
N ALA A 235 -14.71 9.33 1.01
CA ALA A 235 -15.74 8.95 1.98
C ALA A 235 -16.93 8.21 1.32
N GLY A 236 -17.53 7.28 2.04
CA GLY A 236 -18.72 6.58 1.58
C GLY A 236 -19.86 7.56 1.29
N GLY A 237 -20.51 7.36 0.13
CA GLY A 237 -21.59 8.24 -0.34
C GLY A 237 -21.14 9.48 -1.08
N SER A 238 -19.83 9.66 -1.31
CA SER A 238 -19.32 10.73 -2.17
C SER A 238 -19.82 10.62 -3.60
N GLU A 239 -20.01 11.76 -4.26
CA GLU A 239 -20.37 11.82 -5.67
C GLU A 239 -19.13 11.50 -6.52
N THR A 240 -19.14 10.34 -7.17
CA THR A 240 -18.07 9.88 -8.06
C THR A 240 -18.65 9.55 -9.43
N GLU A 241 -17.81 9.62 -10.47
CA GLU A 241 -18.18 9.21 -11.82
C GLU A 241 -17.06 8.36 -12.41
N ILE A 242 -17.37 7.11 -12.78
CA ILE A 242 -16.43 6.19 -13.39
C ILE A 242 -16.01 6.71 -14.77
N ALA A 243 -14.71 6.90 -14.95
CA ALA A 243 -14.11 7.25 -16.23
C ALA A 243 -13.90 5.98 -17.09
N PHE A 244 -13.31 4.95 -16.51
CA PHE A 244 -13.14 3.63 -17.14
C PHE A 244 -12.88 2.57 -16.07
N THR A 245 -13.07 1.30 -16.46
CA THR A 245 -12.67 0.12 -15.66
C THR A 245 -12.02 -0.89 -16.58
N GLU A 246 -10.86 -1.39 -16.17
CA GLU A 246 -10.07 -2.35 -16.94
C GLU A 246 -9.64 -3.53 -16.03
N THR A 247 -9.41 -4.70 -16.62
CA THR A 247 -8.69 -5.76 -15.92
C THR A 247 -7.25 -5.32 -15.62
N THR A 248 -6.56 -5.96 -14.68
CA THR A 248 -5.14 -5.65 -14.41
C THR A 248 -4.32 -5.64 -15.70
N GLN A 249 -4.51 -6.62 -16.59
CA GLN A 249 -3.75 -6.74 -17.83
C GLN A 249 -4.09 -5.65 -18.84
N ASP A 250 -5.37 -5.31 -19.00
CA ASP A 250 -5.81 -4.25 -19.91
C ASP A 250 -5.38 -2.87 -19.39
N PHE A 251 -5.36 -2.68 -18.06
CA PHE A 251 -4.84 -1.46 -17.44
C PHE A 251 -3.33 -1.28 -17.70
N VAL A 252 -2.53 -2.35 -17.63
CA VAL A 252 -1.12 -2.31 -18.02
C VAL A 252 -0.96 -1.96 -19.50
N ALA A 253 -1.80 -2.53 -20.37
CA ALA A 253 -1.79 -2.21 -21.79
C ALA A 253 -2.16 -0.72 -22.02
N TRP A 254 -3.11 -0.18 -21.27
CA TRP A 254 -3.48 1.23 -21.29
C TRP A 254 -2.31 2.12 -20.79
N LEU A 255 -1.69 1.81 -19.65
CA LEU A 255 -0.52 2.53 -19.11
C LEU A 255 0.61 2.61 -20.13
N SER A 256 0.87 1.51 -20.88
CA SER A 256 1.91 1.45 -21.89
C SER A 256 1.70 2.40 -23.08
N GLN A 257 0.45 2.82 -23.32
CA GLN A 257 0.10 3.77 -24.38
C GLN A 257 0.31 5.21 -23.91
N GLN A 258 0.04 5.51 -22.61
CA GLN A 258 0.26 6.84 -22.02
C GLN A 258 1.74 7.27 -22.08
N GLY A 259 2.68 6.32 -22.05
CA GLY A 259 4.12 6.59 -22.16
C GLY A 259 4.60 7.06 -23.55
N LYS A 260 3.79 6.87 -24.60
CA LYS A 260 4.20 7.14 -26.00
C LYS A 260 3.79 8.52 -26.50
N GLU A 261 2.84 9.18 -25.87
CA GLU A 261 2.31 10.46 -26.35
C GLU A 261 3.20 11.67 -26.05
N THR A 262 4.20 11.52 -25.18
CA THR A 262 5.10 12.60 -24.75
C THR A 262 6.40 12.69 -25.59
N GLU A 263 6.67 11.74 -26.51
CA GLU A 263 7.88 11.73 -27.36
C GLU A 263 7.68 12.37 -28.76
N THR A 264 6.55 13.00 -29.02
CA THR A 264 6.27 13.73 -30.26
C THR A 264 6.16 15.23 -30.03
#